data_525a756227f5e3e7838cb50634cc5612
#
_entry.id   525a756227f5e3e7838cb50634cc5612
#
_cell.length_a   1.000
_cell.length_b   1.000
_cell.length_c   1.000
_cell.angle_alpha   90.00
_cell.angle_beta   90.00
_cell.angle_gamma   90.00
#
_symmetry.space_group_name_H-M   'P 1'
#
loop_
_entity.id
_entity.type
_entity.pdbx_description
1 polymer ?
#
loop_
_entity_poly.entity_id
_entity_poly.type
_entity_poly.pdbx_seq_one_letter_code
_entity_poly.pdbx_strand_id
1 'polypeptide(L)'
;MNSKCLLILSLALTLVSCATTQIKGRPDLLNFLTDGKTKKEEILTMLGQPSGRFESQKILTYRLGYEPNNNGYYVVEREGNPDGWPTWRLTAFSLVLVFDDAGVLEKQSLIKVNK
;
A
#
# COMPACT_ATOMS: atom_id res chain seq x y z
N MET A 1 17.17 -25.81 -40.93
CA MET A 1 16.95 -24.93 -40.97
C MET A 1 16.15 -24.10 -40.18
N ASN A 2 15.32 -24.50 -39.56
CA ASN A 2 14.38 -23.72 -38.85
C ASN A 2 14.79 -23.37 -37.45
N SER A 3 15.86 -23.89 -36.97
CA SER A 3 16.27 -23.62 -35.64
C SER A 3 16.68 -22.17 -35.42
N LYS A 4 16.94 -21.46 -36.48
CA LYS A 4 17.34 -20.10 -36.34
C LYS A 4 16.23 -19.20 -35.83
N CYS A 5 15.02 -19.53 -36.18
CA CYS A 5 13.90 -18.69 -35.74
C CYS A 5 13.68 -18.82 -34.26
N LEU A 6 14.02 -19.94 -33.72
CA LEU A 6 13.82 -20.12 -32.29
C LEU A 6 14.76 -19.29 -31.47
N LEU A 7 15.94 -19.06 -31.96
CA LEU A 7 16.89 -18.24 -31.22
C LEU A 7 16.48 -16.83 -31.15
N ILE A 8 15.88 -16.32 -32.17
CA ILE A 8 15.46 -14.94 -32.19
C ILE A 8 14.34 -14.74 -31.22
N LEU A 9 13.50 -15.72 -31.09
CA LEU A 9 12.37 -15.59 -30.23
C LEU A 9 12.76 -15.48 -28.76
N SER A 10 13.74 -16.24 -28.34
CA SER A 10 14.10 -16.23 -26.96
C SER A 10 14.77 -14.92 -26.56
N LEU A 11 15.38 -14.24 -27.50
CA LEU A 11 16.04 -13.00 -27.16
C LEU A 11 15.07 -11.91 -26.81
N ALA A 12 13.92 -11.91 -27.40
CA ALA A 12 12.95 -10.85 -27.17
C ALA A 12 12.43 -10.82 -25.74
N LEU A 13 12.50 -11.93 -25.05
CA LEU A 13 11.95 -11.99 -23.72
C LEU A 13 12.76 -11.26 -22.68
N THR A 14 14.02 -11.01 -22.97
CA THR A 14 14.86 -10.40 -21.96
C THR A 14 14.65 -8.93 -21.81
N LEU A 15 13.91 -8.30 -22.69
CA LEU A 15 13.76 -6.87 -22.64
C LEU A 15 12.71 -6.37 -21.69
N VAL A 16 11.96 -7.25 -21.12
CA VAL A 16 10.82 -6.84 -20.33
C VAL A 16 11.17 -6.51 -18.90
N SER A 17 12.35 -6.87 -18.47
CA SER A 17 12.66 -6.82 -17.06
C SER A 17 13.11 -5.48 -16.52
N CYS A 18 13.13 -4.46 -17.32
CA CYS A 18 13.67 -3.20 -16.87
C CYS A 18 12.64 -2.22 -16.36
N ALA A 19 11.64 -2.71 -15.73
CA ALA A 19 10.62 -1.82 -15.22
C ALA A 19 11.12 -1.06 -14.02
N THR A 20 10.98 0.24 -14.07
CA THR A 20 11.32 1.05 -12.92
C THR A 20 10.13 1.07 -11.98
N THR A 21 10.43 1.00 -10.72
CA THR A 21 9.38 1.07 -9.73
C THR A 21 9.11 2.52 -9.42
N GLN A 22 7.92 2.95 -9.68
CA GLN A 22 7.47 4.26 -9.28
C GLN A 22 6.33 4.10 -8.32
N ILE A 23 6.28 4.96 -7.33
CA ILE A 23 5.17 4.94 -6.40
C ILE A 23 3.96 5.52 -7.12
N LYS A 24 2.93 4.72 -7.23
CA LYS A 24 1.70 5.16 -7.85
C LYS A 24 0.59 5.22 -6.83
N GLY A 25 -0.05 6.37 -6.74
CA GLY A 25 -1.22 6.50 -5.90
C GLY A 25 -2.39 5.74 -6.49
N ARG A 26 -3.23 5.22 -5.63
CA ARG A 26 -4.43 4.51 -6.03
C ARG A 26 -5.64 5.19 -5.42
N PRO A 27 -6.49 5.82 -6.24
CA PRO A 27 -7.69 6.48 -5.69
C PRO A 27 -8.63 5.50 -4.99
N ASP A 28 -8.58 4.24 -5.41
CA ASP A 28 -9.47 3.22 -4.88
C ASP A 28 -8.86 2.42 -3.72
N LEU A 29 -7.68 2.80 -3.24
CA LEU A 29 -6.96 2.01 -2.25
C LEU A 29 -7.79 1.69 -1.02
N LEU A 30 -8.57 2.63 -0.56
CA LEU A 30 -9.33 2.47 0.68
C LEU A 30 -10.79 2.08 0.46
N ASN A 31 -11.17 1.84 -0.78
CA ASN A 31 -12.58 1.57 -1.09
C ASN A 31 -13.09 0.24 -0.53
N PHE A 32 -12.20 -0.68 -0.24
CA PHE A 32 -12.62 -1.97 0.29
C PHE A 32 -13.00 -1.91 1.77
N LEU A 33 -12.65 -0.82 2.44
CA LEU A 33 -12.92 -0.68 3.87
C LEU A 33 -14.39 -0.43 4.11
N THR A 34 -15.04 -1.33 4.81
CA THR A 34 -16.45 -1.21 5.12
C THR A 34 -16.66 -1.51 6.60
N ASP A 35 -17.18 -0.54 7.33
CA ASP A 35 -17.44 -0.72 8.75
C ASP A 35 -18.42 -1.86 8.95
N GLY A 36 -18.11 -2.71 9.88
CA GLY A 36 -18.96 -3.86 10.18
C GLY A 36 -18.76 -5.06 9.27
N LYS A 37 -17.88 -4.97 8.28
CA LYS A 37 -17.65 -6.08 7.34
C LYS A 37 -16.22 -6.44 7.10
N THR A 38 -15.35 -5.49 6.90
CA THR A 38 -13.97 -5.77 6.56
C THR A 38 -13.23 -6.39 7.74
N LYS A 39 -12.50 -7.45 7.49
CA LYS A 39 -11.76 -8.13 8.53
C LYS A 39 -10.32 -7.68 8.57
N LYS A 40 -9.71 -7.78 9.74
CA LYS A 40 -8.31 -7.39 9.92
C LYS A 40 -7.41 -8.09 8.93
N GLU A 41 -7.63 -9.36 8.67
CA GLU A 41 -6.81 -10.13 7.73
C GLU A 41 -6.85 -9.56 6.33
N GLU A 42 -8.01 -9.08 5.90
CA GLU A 42 -8.13 -8.46 4.60
C GLU A 42 -7.29 -7.20 4.53
N ILE A 43 -7.32 -6.42 5.59
CA ILE A 43 -6.57 -5.17 5.65
C ILE A 43 -5.07 -5.44 5.60
N LEU A 44 -4.61 -6.43 6.35
CA LEU A 44 -3.20 -6.78 6.33
C LEU A 44 -2.76 -7.29 4.96
N THR A 45 -3.65 -7.97 4.26
CA THR A 45 -3.35 -8.43 2.91
C THR A 45 -3.30 -7.28 1.92
N MET A 46 -4.23 -6.35 2.02
CA MET A 46 -4.34 -5.26 1.06
C MET A 46 -3.37 -4.11 1.33
N LEU A 47 -3.16 -3.78 2.58
CA LEU A 47 -2.33 -2.64 2.95
C LEU A 47 -0.96 -3.00 3.50
N GLY A 48 -0.75 -4.27 3.82
CA GLY A 48 0.52 -4.71 4.37
C GLY A 48 0.61 -4.45 5.86
N GLN A 49 1.83 -4.36 6.36
CA GLN A 49 2.07 -4.16 7.78
C GLN A 49 1.71 -2.74 8.21
N PRO A 50 1.00 -2.60 9.31
CA PRO A 50 0.64 -1.26 9.78
C PRO A 50 1.83 -0.52 10.35
N SER A 51 1.72 0.80 10.39
CA SER A 51 2.73 1.64 11.00
C SER A 51 2.71 1.52 12.51
N GLY A 52 1.56 1.26 13.10
CA GLY A 52 1.42 1.11 14.54
C GLY A 52 0.30 0.15 14.88
N ARG A 53 0.45 -0.47 16.04
CA ARG A 53 -0.53 -1.40 16.59
C ARG A 53 -0.76 -1.03 18.04
N PHE A 54 -2.01 -0.91 18.42
CA PHE A 54 -2.36 -0.49 19.76
C PHE A 54 -3.50 -1.36 20.31
N GLU A 55 -3.64 -1.37 21.64
CA GLU A 55 -4.73 -2.07 22.32
C GLU A 55 -4.84 -3.54 21.90
N SER A 56 -3.75 -4.26 21.99
CA SER A 56 -3.69 -5.66 21.59
C SER A 56 -4.12 -5.86 20.15
N GLN A 57 -3.71 -4.92 19.29
CA GLN A 57 -4.00 -4.96 17.86
C GLN A 57 -5.46 -4.73 17.52
N LYS A 58 -6.22 -4.14 18.42
CA LYS A 58 -7.55 -3.71 18.10
C LYS A 58 -7.54 -2.40 17.35
N ILE A 59 -6.44 -1.69 17.38
CA ILE A 59 -6.27 -0.45 16.64
C ILE A 59 -5.03 -0.58 15.78
N LEU A 60 -5.19 -0.41 14.50
CA LEU A 60 -4.07 -0.39 13.55
C LEU A 60 -4.02 0.99 12.91
N THR A 61 -2.81 1.48 12.71
CA THR A 61 -2.64 2.75 12.01
C THR A 61 -1.74 2.54 10.81
N TYR A 62 -2.04 3.28 9.75
CA TYR A 62 -1.23 3.27 8.54
C TYR A 62 -0.89 4.70 8.16
N ARG A 63 0.34 4.90 7.76
CA ARG A 63 0.74 6.19 7.20
C ARG A 63 0.52 6.13 5.71
N LEU A 64 -0.18 7.10 5.18
CA LEU A 64 -0.50 7.13 3.76
C LEU A 64 0.08 8.38 3.13
N GLY A 65 0.66 8.20 1.97
CA GLY A 65 1.06 9.30 1.12
C GLY A 65 -0.02 9.57 0.09
N TYR A 66 0.08 10.68 -0.56
CA TYR A 66 -0.88 11.07 -1.58
C TYR A 66 -0.14 11.50 -2.84
N GLU A 67 -0.51 10.92 -3.96
CA GLU A 67 0.09 11.21 -5.25
C GLU A 67 -0.88 12.08 -6.06
N PRO A 68 -0.58 13.36 -6.24
CA PRO A 68 -1.54 14.26 -6.90
C PRO A 68 -1.83 13.92 -8.35
N ASN A 69 -0.86 13.35 -9.05
CA ASN A 69 -1.05 13.03 -10.46
C ASN A 69 -2.13 11.98 -10.67
N ASN A 70 -2.26 11.07 -9.74
CA ASN A 70 -3.26 10.01 -9.83
C ASN A 70 -4.40 10.22 -8.85
N ASN A 71 -4.36 11.27 -8.04
CA ASN A 71 -5.34 11.53 -6.99
C ASN A 71 -5.48 10.29 -6.10
N GLY A 72 -4.37 9.67 -5.77
CA GLY A 72 -4.44 8.39 -5.11
C GLY A 72 -3.56 8.28 -3.89
N TYR A 73 -3.86 7.29 -3.08
CA TYR A 73 -3.14 7.01 -1.85
C TYR A 73 -2.15 5.89 -2.05
N TYR A 74 -1.10 5.89 -1.25
CA TYR A 74 -0.19 4.75 -1.16
C TYR A 74 0.26 4.61 0.28
N VAL A 75 0.62 3.39 0.67
CA VAL A 75 1.08 3.13 2.03
C VAL A 75 2.55 3.51 2.12
N VAL A 76 2.88 4.33 3.11
CA VAL A 76 4.25 4.74 3.34
C VAL A 76 4.90 3.70 4.24
N GLU A 77 5.85 2.98 3.69
CA GLU A 77 6.50 1.94 4.44
C GLU A 77 7.59 2.50 5.33
N ARG A 78 7.69 1.93 6.51
CA ARG A 78 8.64 2.40 7.49
C ARG A 78 10.06 2.06 7.09
N GLU A 79 10.24 0.91 6.47
CA GLU A 79 11.54 0.44 6.08
C GLU A 79 11.64 0.39 4.58
N GLY A 80 12.85 0.40 4.08
CA GLY A 80 13.05 0.26 2.66
C GLY A 80 12.87 1.52 1.86
N ASN A 81 12.94 2.67 2.52
CA ASN A 81 12.92 3.94 1.81
C ASN A 81 14.28 4.13 1.15
N PRO A 82 14.40 3.90 -0.15
CA PRO A 82 15.71 3.92 -0.82
C PRO A 82 16.35 5.28 -0.88
N ASP A 83 15.58 6.32 -0.71
CA ASP A 83 16.10 7.67 -0.78
C ASP A 83 16.56 8.21 0.56
N GLY A 84 16.37 7.45 1.61
CA GLY A 84 16.76 7.89 2.93
C GLY A 84 15.92 9.01 3.50
N TRP A 85 14.80 9.32 2.87
CA TRP A 85 13.93 10.38 3.37
C TRP A 85 13.16 9.90 4.57
N PRO A 86 12.98 10.73 5.58
CA PRO A 86 12.16 10.36 6.72
C PRO A 86 10.73 10.04 6.27
N THR A 87 10.16 9.00 6.84
CA THR A 87 8.80 8.58 6.44
C THR A 87 7.76 9.66 6.70
N TRP A 88 8.00 10.51 7.72
CA TRP A 88 7.03 11.56 8.02
C TRP A 88 6.89 12.58 6.88
N ARG A 89 7.93 12.75 6.08
CA ARG A 89 7.84 13.70 4.97
C ARG A 89 6.92 13.21 3.87
N LEU A 90 6.80 11.91 3.72
CA LEU A 90 5.95 11.33 2.70
C LEU A 90 4.52 11.16 3.21
N THR A 91 4.32 11.30 4.51
CA THR A 91 3.02 11.03 5.10
C THR A 91 2.10 12.23 4.94
N ALA A 92 0.99 12.01 4.25
CA ALA A 92 -0.04 13.02 4.08
C ALA A 92 -1.23 12.77 4.98
N PHE A 93 -1.52 11.49 5.24
CA PHE A 93 -2.66 11.09 6.05
C PHE A 93 -2.30 9.98 7.00
N SER A 94 -3.03 9.88 8.09
CA SER A 94 -2.95 8.76 9.00
C SER A 94 -4.30 8.06 8.97
N LEU A 95 -4.29 6.78 8.65
CA LEU A 95 -5.50 5.99 8.63
C LEU A 95 -5.57 5.22 9.95
N VAL A 96 -6.62 5.41 10.71
CA VAL A 96 -6.81 4.74 11.98
C VAL A 96 -7.96 3.76 11.85
N LEU A 97 -7.70 2.50 12.16
CA LEU A 97 -8.67 1.43 12.01
C LEU A 97 -8.91 0.78 13.36
N VAL A 98 -10.15 0.74 13.79
CA VAL A 98 -10.54 0.16 15.06
C VAL A 98 -11.35 -1.10 14.80
N PHE A 99 -11.00 -2.18 15.47
CA PHE A 99 -11.63 -3.49 15.28
C PHE A 99 -12.37 -3.91 16.52
N ASP A 100 -13.40 -4.73 16.34
CA ASP A 100 -14.10 -5.31 17.47
C ASP A 100 -13.34 -6.58 17.93
N ASP A 101 -13.90 -7.26 18.91
CA ASP A 101 -13.24 -8.44 19.49
C ASP A 101 -13.11 -9.59 18.49
N ALA A 102 -13.95 -9.61 17.48
CA ALA A 102 -13.89 -10.64 16.46
C ALA A 102 -12.94 -10.29 15.30
N GLY A 103 -12.30 -9.13 15.36
CA GLY A 103 -11.39 -8.70 14.31
C GLY A 103 -12.07 -8.10 13.11
N VAL A 104 -13.29 -7.64 13.27
CA VAL A 104 -14.04 -6.98 12.19
C VAL A 104 -13.93 -5.47 12.38
N LEU A 105 -13.72 -4.76 11.29
CA LEU A 105 -13.56 -3.32 11.32
C LEU A 105 -14.81 -2.66 11.88
N GLU A 106 -14.62 -1.91 12.95
CA GLU A 106 -15.73 -1.25 13.59
C GLU A 106 -15.79 0.21 13.19
N LYS A 107 -14.66 0.83 13.02
CA LYS A 107 -14.59 2.26 12.74
C LYS A 107 -13.31 2.59 12.01
N GLN A 108 -13.37 3.53 11.09
CA GLN A 108 -12.20 4.00 10.38
C GLN A 108 -12.17 5.52 10.36
N SER A 109 -10.99 6.07 10.41
CA SER A 109 -10.79 7.52 10.34
C SER A 109 -9.58 7.82 9.48
N LEU A 110 -9.74 8.76 8.57
CA LEU A 110 -8.65 9.21 7.72
C LEU A 110 -8.33 10.64 8.14
N ILE A 111 -7.16 10.83 8.72
CA ILE A 111 -6.78 12.10 9.32
C ILE A 111 -5.67 12.74 8.50
N LYS A 112 -5.86 13.97 8.10
CA LYS A 112 -4.83 14.70 7.40
C LYS A 112 -3.77 15.10 8.39
N VAL A 113 -2.54 14.68 8.13
CA VAL A 113 -1.47 14.88 9.09
C VAL A 113 -0.75 16.19 8.87
N ASN A 114 -0.74 16.66 7.63
CA ASN A 114 0.10 17.75 7.35
C ASN A 114 -0.58 18.96 6.94
N LYS A 115 -0.05 20.08 7.22
CA LYS A 115 -0.58 21.33 6.95
C LYS A 115 -0.64 21.76 5.58
#